data_a3a4e5f6ea18585e6b479c481a075d40
#
_entry.id   a3a4e5f6ea18585e6b479c481a075d40
#
_cell.length_a   1.000
_cell.length_b   1.000
_cell.length_c   1.000
_cell.angle_alpha   90.00
_cell.angle_beta   90.00
_cell.angle_gamma   90.00
#
_symmetry.space_group_name_H-M   'P 1'
#
loop_
_entity.id
_entity.type
_entity.pdbx_description
1 polymer ?
#
loop_
_entity_poly.entity_id
_entity_poly.type
_entity_poly.pdbx_seq_one_letter_code
_entity_poly.pdbx_strand_id
1 'polypeptide(L)'
;MDKGQREYYLREQMNVISEELGDAEDTRAEADTYRGKVKALNLDAESTEKLLKECDRLARMQGSSAESGVIRSYLDACLALP
;
A
#
# COMPACT_ATOMS: atom_id res chain seq x y z
N MET A 1 -7.68 -3.63 -37.19
CA MET A 1 -6.57 -2.90 -36.52
C MET A 1 -5.28 -3.19 -37.27
N ASP A 2 -4.56 -2.18 -37.73
CA ASP A 2 -3.28 -2.39 -38.38
C ASP A 2 -2.17 -2.62 -37.36
N LYS A 3 -0.98 -2.96 -37.87
CA LYS A 3 0.18 -3.27 -37.01
C LYS A 3 0.58 -2.11 -36.10
N GLY A 4 0.56 -0.88 -36.63
CA GLY A 4 0.93 0.31 -35.86
C GLY A 4 -0.03 0.61 -34.75
N GLN A 5 -1.34 0.47 -34.98
CA GLN A 5 -2.36 0.65 -33.96
C GLN A 5 -2.25 -0.42 -32.87
N ARG A 6 -1.95 -1.65 -33.28
CA ARG A 6 -1.77 -2.75 -32.33
C ARG A 6 -0.56 -2.52 -31.44
N GLU A 7 0.55 -2.09 -32.02
CA GLU A 7 1.77 -1.80 -31.25
C GLU A 7 1.54 -0.67 -30.26
N TYR A 8 0.85 0.39 -30.67
CA TYR A 8 0.50 1.50 -29.79
C TYR A 8 -0.35 1.00 -28.61
N TYR A 9 -1.39 0.23 -28.90
CA TYR A 9 -2.27 -0.33 -27.89
C TYR A 9 -1.49 -1.16 -26.87
N LEU A 10 -0.61 -2.04 -27.35
CA LEU A 10 0.18 -2.91 -26.46
C LEU A 10 1.13 -2.10 -25.57
N ARG A 11 1.75 -1.05 -26.10
CA ARG A 11 2.62 -0.17 -25.32
C ARG A 11 1.84 0.57 -24.25
N GLU A 12 0.64 1.04 -24.55
CA GLU A 12 -0.21 1.69 -23.57
C GLU A 12 -0.60 0.73 -22.45
N GLN A 13 -0.91 -0.52 -22.80
CA GLN A 13 -1.20 -1.54 -21.79
C GLN A 13 0.02 -1.83 -20.91
N MET A 14 1.21 -1.89 -21.48
CA MET A 14 2.44 -2.07 -20.72
C MET A 14 2.68 -0.91 -19.75
N ASN A 15 2.42 0.33 -20.19
CA ASN A 15 2.58 1.50 -19.34
C ASN A 15 1.63 1.46 -18.15
N VAL A 16 0.37 1.10 -18.39
CA VAL A 16 -0.63 0.97 -17.32
C VAL A 16 -0.20 -0.09 -16.31
N ILE A 17 0.26 -1.24 -16.78
CA ILE A 17 0.72 -2.34 -15.92
C ILE A 17 1.94 -1.90 -15.10
N SER A 18 2.89 -1.21 -15.73
CA SER A 18 4.07 -0.69 -15.02
C SER A 18 3.69 0.28 -13.92
N GLU A 19 2.74 1.18 -14.17
CA GLU A 19 2.25 2.13 -13.18
C GLU A 19 1.59 1.39 -12.01
N GLU A 20 0.76 0.40 -12.31
CA GLU A 20 0.08 -0.39 -11.27
C GLU A 20 1.08 -1.18 -10.42
N LEU A 21 2.11 -1.76 -11.04
CA LEU A 21 3.16 -2.47 -10.31
C LEU A 21 3.97 -1.54 -9.43
N GLY A 22 4.29 -0.34 -9.92
CA GLY A 22 5.00 0.68 -9.14
C GLY A 22 4.17 1.11 -7.94
N ASP A 23 2.88 1.35 -8.11
CA ASP A 23 1.97 1.71 -7.02
C ASP A 23 1.90 0.59 -5.97
N ALA A 24 1.82 -0.67 -6.41
CA ALA A 24 1.79 -1.81 -5.50
C ALA A 24 3.09 -1.95 -4.70
N GLU A 25 4.23 -1.72 -5.34
CA GLU A 25 5.53 -1.75 -4.66
C GLU A 25 5.66 -0.63 -3.63
N ASP A 26 5.22 0.58 -3.98
CA ASP A 26 5.22 1.73 -3.07
C ASP A 26 4.33 1.46 -1.85
N THR A 27 3.16 0.87 -2.06
CA THR A 27 2.23 0.55 -0.99
C THR A 27 2.80 -0.52 -0.06
N ARG A 28 3.49 -1.52 -0.59
CA ARG A 28 4.18 -2.54 0.22
C ARG A 28 5.30 -1.93 1.06
N ALA A 29 6.09 -1.06 0.46
CA ALA A 29 7.17 -0.39 1.18
C ALA A 29 6.63 0.48 2.31
N GLU A 30 5.54 1.19 2.06
CA GLU A 30 4.86 1.99 3.07
C GLU A 30 4.33 1.12 4.21
N ALA A 31 3.68 -0.01 3.88
CA ALA A 31 3.19 -0.94 4.89
C ALA A 31 4.33 -1.51 5.74
N ASP A 32 5.47 -1.82 5.13
CA ASP A 32 6.64 -2.32 5.86
C ASP A 32 7.19 -1.27 6.82
N THR A 33 7.19 0.00 6.42
CA THR A 33 7.58 1.11 7.29
C THR A 33 6.65 1.19 8.50
N TYR A 34 5.35 1.09 8.29
CA TYR A 34 4.38 1.08 9.38
C TYR A 34 4.57 -0.13 10.31
N ARG A 35 4.82 -1.31 9.76
CA ARG A 35 5.11 -2.51 10.57
C ARG A 35 6.29 -2.29 11.50
N GLY A 36 7.35 -1.70 10.99
CA GLY A 36 8.53 -1.38 11.80
C GLY A 36 8.21 -0.44 12.95
N LYS A 37 7.44 0.61 12.67
CA LYS A 37 7.02 1.58 13.68
C LYS A 37 6.12 0.94 14.74
N VAL A 38 5.18 0.09 14.33
CA VAL A 38 4.30 -0.64 15.26
C VAL A 38 5.11 -1.53 16.19
N LYS A 39 6.05 -2.27 15.64
CA LYS A 39 6.90 -3.16 16.46
C LYS A 39 7.75 -2.37 17.45
N ALA A 40 8.21 -1.20 17.07
CA ALA A 40 9.02 -0.33 17.94
C ALA A 40 8.24 0.22 19.14
N LEU A 41 6.91 0.23 19.09
CA LEU A 41 6.07 0.68 20.21
C LEU A 41 6.08 -0.29 21.39
N ASN A 42 6.47 -1.54 21.18
CA ASN A 42 6.49 -2.58 22.22
C ASN A 42 5.16 -2.75 22.95
N LEU A 43 4.07 -2.72 22.19
CA LEU A 43 2.73 -2.92 22.73
C LEU A 43 2.52 -4.40 23.11
N ASP A 44 1.45 -4.66 23.84
CA ASP A 44 1.04 -6.05 24.10
C ASP A 44 0.76 -6.80 22.80
N ALA A 45 0.77 -8.14 22.88
CA ALA A 45 0.65 -8.99 21.68
C ALA A 45 -0.66 -8.75 20.94
N GLU A 46 -1.77 -8.55 21.67
CA GLU A 46 -3.08 -8.34 21.05
C GLU A 46 -3.14 -7.04 20.26
N SER A 47 -2.65 -5.94 20.84
CA SER A 47 -2.64 -4.63 20.18
C SER A 47 -1.69 -4.65 18.98
N THR A 48 -0.53 -5.26 19.13
CA THR A 48 0.44 -5.39 18.03
C THR A 48 -0.17 -6.16 16.86
N GLU A 49 -0.84 -7.27 17.13
CA GLU A 49 -1.48 -8.08 16.11
C GLU A 49 -2.55 -7.27 15.33
N LYS A 50 -3.38 -6.52 16.06
CA LYS A 50 -4.41 -5.69 15.41
C LYS A 50 -3.81 -4.66 14.47
N LEU A 51 -2.77 -3.97 14.91
CA LEU A 51 -2.11 -2.96 14.09
C LEU A 51 -1.38 -3.57 12.90
N LEU A 52 -0.74 -4.72 13.07
CA LEU A 52 -0.08 -5.42 11.97
C LEU A 52 -1.09 -5.91 10.93
N LYS A 53 -2.29 -6.31 11.33
CA LYS A 53 -3.35 -6.66 10.38
C LYS A 53 -3.77 -5.46 9.52
N GLU A 54 -3.83 -4.27 10.10
CA GLU A 54 -4.12 -3.05 9.34
C GLU A 54 -3.00 -2.73 8.36
N CYS A 55 -1.75 -2.95 8.75
CA CYS A 55 -0.62 -2.82 7.82
C CYS A 55 -0.74 -3.80 6.65
N ASP A 56 -1.14 -5.04 6.91
CA ASP A 56 -1.35 -6.05 5.88
C ASP A 56 -2.47 -5.65 4.91
N ARG A 57 -3.56 -5.08 5.44
CA ARG A 57 -4.65 -4.56 4.61
C ARG A 57 -4.16 -3.44 3.70
N LEU A 58 -3.38 -2.50 4.25
CA LEU A 58 -2.80 -1.41 3.47
C LEU A 58 -1.94 -1.96 2.32
N ALA A 59 -1.12 -2.98 2.60
CA ALA A 59 -0.23 -3.57 1.60
C ALA A 59 -0.97 -4.15 0.39
N ARG A 60 -2.25 -4.52 0.56
CA ARG A 60 -3.05 -5.15 -0.49
C ARG A 60 -3.95 -4.17 -1.24
N MET A 61 -3.97 -2.90 -0.85
CA MET A 61 -4.85 -1.90 -1.46
C MET A 61 -4.11 -1.07 -2.50
N GLN A 62 -4.88 -0.45 -3.38
CA GLN A 62 -4.32 0.60 -4.23
C GLN A 62 -4.00 1.81 -3.36
N GLY A 63 -2.78 2.34 -3.51
CA GLY A 63 -2.31 3.45 -2.69
C GLY A 63 -3.11 4.73 -2.84
N SER A 64 -3.82 4.91 -3.96
CA SER A 64 -4.65 6.09 -4.22
C SER A 64 -6.10 5.93 -3.78
N SER A 65 -6.49 4.77 -3.24
CA SER A 65 -7.88 4.54 -2.82
C SER A 65 -8.23 5.34 -1.56
N ALA A 66 -9.50 5.69 -1.44
CA ALA A 66 -10.00 6.36 -0.22
C ALA A 66 -9.82 5.46 1.00
N GLU A 67 -10.01 4.16 0.82
CA GLU A 67 -9.87 3.17 1.89
C GLU A 67 -8.43 3.10 2.42
N SER A 68 -7.44 3.16 1.53
CA SER A 68 -6.04 3.20 1.97
C SER A 68 -5.74 4.47 2.77
N GLY A 69 -6.34 5.60 2.39
CA GLY A 69 -6.22 6.84 3.13
C GLY A 69 -6.77 6.73 4.56
N VAL A 70 -7.89 6.05 4.72
CA VAL A 70 -8.48 5.80 6.05
C VAL A 70 -7.53 4.95 6.91
N ILE A 71 -6.94 3.91 6.34
CA ILE A 71 -6.00 3.05 7.07
C ILE A 71 -4.75 3.84 7.48
N ARG A 72 -4.20 4.65 6.58
CA ARG A 72 -3.05 5.51 6.90
C ARG A 72 -3.35 6.45 8.05
N SER A 73 -4.49 7.11 8.00
CA SER A 73 -4.91 8.02 9.05
C SER A 73 -5.04 7.31 10.40
N TYR A 74 -5.61 6.12 10.39
CA TYR A 74 -5.72 5.30 11.60
C TYR A 74 -4.36 4.93 12.17
N LEU A 75 -3.46 4.42 11.32
CA LEU A 75 -2.11 4.05 11.75
C LEU A 75 -1.33 5.26 12.28
N ASP A 76 -1.40 6.38 11.57
CA ASP A 76 -0.72 7.60 11.98
C ASP A 76 -1.23 8.09 13.33
N ALA A 77 -2.54 8.04 13.56
CA ALA A 77 -3.12 8.41 14.84
C ALA A 77 -2.63 7.50 15.98
N CYS A 78 -2.60 6.18 15.74
CA CYS A 78 -2.11 5.23 16.74
C CYS A 78 -0.63 5.43 17.06
N LEU A 79 0.18 5.73 16.04
CA LEU A 79 1.62 5.94 16.22
C LEU A 79 1.95 7.29 16.87
N ALA A 80 1.04 8.25 16.82
CA ALA A 80 1.22 9.55 17.43
C ALA A 80 0.88 9.59 18.92
N LEU A 81 0.24 8.54 19.45
CA LEU A 81 -0.11 8.48 20.86
C LEU A 81 1.16 8.34 21.72
N PRO A 82 1.22 9.03 22.86
CA PRO A 82 2.39 8.93 23.75
C PRO A 82 2.46 7.59 24.45
#